data_46d95fd3572dbb0717a46785e94cc33a
#
_entry.id   46d95fd3572dbb0717a46785e94cc33a
#
_cell.length_a   1.000
_cell.length_b   1.000
_cell.length_c   1.000
_cell.angle_alpha   90.00
_cell.angle_beta   90.00
_cell.angle_gamma   90.00
#
_symmetry.space_group_name_H-M   'P 1'
#
loop_
_entity.id
_entity.type
_entity.pdbx_description
1 polymer ?
#
loop_
_entity_poly.entity_id
_entity_poly.type
_entity_poly.pdbx_seq_one_letter_code
_entity_poly.pdbx_strand_id
1 'polypeptide(L)'
;MSTKNFIKLNDILVTTTILFFSIFINRSITFNSHSLGKNLETYSLIFPSRFDILQPQRFLLPLLGKVTNINIQILNIIFLFLLTYLVLIYTKKNLSTFSSLLLVASLSTTMFFQFHLNFGGYPDILSYLFLFLCYSNRDKKLTPYIFFFLALLAKETVIFTIFFFYFLKELNKLKLFTSIFAYIPIYLYFSTGVYSLDYYLNPLYSDFFYWFRKSYEHIYIGYFSSIKFFWATILYLLVFRLNKQHIPIIFLILGTSLQFFLGGDTTRFTSFMFLGIIYIFEIAKFKNINFLLFLILFLNIITPKYYVFAYGELTVINETMISFFDIYNILQMLINS
;
A
#
# COMPACT_ATOMS: atom_id res chain seq x y z
N MET A 1 18.48 13.36 18.46
CA MET A 1 17.55 12.35 18.98
C MET A 1 18.37 11.18 19.52
N SER A 2 18.31 10.91 20.82
CA SER A 2 19.09 9.85 21.47
C SER A 2 18.65 8.47 20.95
N THR A 3 19.61 7.66 20.54
CA THR A 3 19.47 6.32 19.98
C THR A 3 18.95 5.25 20.97
N LYS A 4 18.56 5.65 22.18
CA LYS A 4 18.19 4.74 23.28
C LYS A 4 16.75 4.21 23.30
N ASN A 5 15.92 4.50 22.28
CA ASN A 5 14.51 4.05 22.26
C ASN A 5 14.22 3.03 21.13
N PHE A 6 15.16 2.20 20.78
CA PHE A 6 15.10 1.46 19.52
C PHE A 6 14.27 0.21 19.63
N ILE A 7 13.65 -0.35 20.29
CA ILE A 7 12.81 -1.57 20.20
C ILE A 7 12.25 -1.88 21.57
N LYS A 8 11.01 -1.42 21.82
CA LYS A 8 10.28 -1.91 22.98
C LYS A 8 9.71 -3.28 22.63
N LEU A 9 10.05 -4.30 23.37
CA LEU A 9 9.53 -5.67 23.20
C LEU A 9 8.00 -5.69 23.08
N ASN A 10 7.32 -4.84 23.83
CA ASN A 10 5.87 -4.68 23.76
C ASN A 10 5.38 -4.22 22.39
N ASP A 11 6.13 -3.37 21.67
CA ASP A 11 5.71 -2.89 20.34
C ASP A 11 5.88 -3.98 19.30
N ILE A 12 6.87 -4.85 19.44
CA ILE A 12 7.04 -6.04 18.60
C ILE A 12 5.88 -7.01 18.84
N LEU A 13 5.56 -7.32 20.09
CA LEU A 13 4.45 -8.21 20.43
C LEU A 13 3.12 -7.69 19.90
N VAL A 14 2.86 -6.39 20.05
CA VAL A 14 1.65 -5.75 19.50
C VAL A 14 1.61 -5.84 17.97
N THR A 15 2.73 -5.57 17.31
CA THR A 15 2.81 -5.68 15.83
C THR A 15 2.56 -7.11 15.36
N THR A 16 3.16 -8.08 16.04
CA THR A 16 2.96 -9.50 15.77
C THR A 16 1.50 -9.88 15.95
N THR A 17 0.86 -9.41 17.05
CA THR A 17 -0.57 -9.64 17.31
C THR A 17 -1.45 -9.04 16.20
N ILE A 18 -1.15 -7.83 15.71
CA ILE A 18 -1.88 -7.22 14.59
C ILE A 18 -1.74 -8.05 13.31
N LEU A 19 -0.54 -8.58 13.03
CA LEU A 19 -0.34 -9.46 11.88
C LEU A 19 -1.16 -10.75 11.99
N PHE A 20 -1.10 -11.43 13.14
CA PHE A 20 -1.93 -12.62 13.37
C PHE A 20 -3.42 -12.33 13.26
N PHE A 21 -3.87 -11.21 13.82
CA PHE A 21 -5.24 -10.73 13.68
C PHE A 21 -5.61 -10.53 12.20
N SER A 22 -4.74 -9.90 11.43
CA SER A 22 -4.96 -9.70 9.99
C SER A 22 -5.01 -11.02 9.21
N ILE A 23 -4.12 -11.97 9.52
CA ILE A 23 -4.13 -13.31 8.93
C ILE A 23 -5.42 -14.06 9.31
N PHE A 24 -5.83 -13.98 10.57
CA PHE A 24 -7.05 -14.61 11.06
C PHE A 24 -8.29 -14.06 10.33
N ILE A 25 -8.41 -12.73 10.19
CA ILE A 25 -9.50 -12.10 9.47
C ILE A 25 -9.46 -12.43 7.99
N ASN A 26 -8.26 -12.53 7.41
CA ASN A 26 -8.07 -12.87 6.01
C ASN A 26 -8.32 -14.35 5.73
N ARG A 27 -8.23 -15.19 6.75
CA ARG A 27 -8.34 -16.68 6.72
C ARG A 27 -7.35 -17.36 5.76
N SER A 28 -6.44 -16.63 5.15
CA SER A 28 -5.42 -17.18 4.28
C SER A 28 -4.13 -16.37 4.33
N ILE A 29 -3.05 -17.07 4.15
CA ILE A 29 -1.73 -16.50 3.90
C ILE A 29 -1.07 -17.36 2.82
N THR A 30 -0.48 -16.70 1.84
CA THR A 30 0.22 -17.40 0.76
C THR A 30 1.72 -17.21 0.93
N PHE A 31 2.45 -18.32 1.12
CA PHE A 31 3.91 -18.32 1.17
C PHE A 31 4.54 -18.53 -0.21
N ASN A 32 3.74 -18.87 -1.21
CA ASN A 32 4.17 -19.01 -2.59
C ASN A 32 3.91 -17.73 -3.37
N SER A 33 4.84 -17.37 -4.22
CA SER A 33 4.68 -16.23 -5.13
C SER A 33 3.56 -16.50 -6.14
N HIS A 34 2.81 -15.48 -6.51
CA HIS A 34 1.65 -15.58 -7.40
C HIS A 34 1.82 -14.64 -8.59
N SER A 35 1.43 -15.07 -9.78
CA SER A 35 1.41 -14.25 -11.00
C SER A 35 2.71 -13.46 -11.22
N LEU A 36 2.66 -12.13 -11.24
CA LEU A 36 3.84 -11.26 -11.34
C LEU A 36 4.87 -11.58 -10.23
N GLY A 37 4.44 -11.89 -9.01
CA GLY A 37 5.33 -12.26 -7.92
C GLY A 37 6.16 -13.49 -8.26
N LYS A 38 5.57 -14.52 -8.89
CA LYS A 38 6.30 -15.72 -9.36
C LYS A 38 7.35 -15.37 -10.42
N ASN A 39 7.03 -14.47 -11.34
CA ASN A 39 7.97 -14.01 -12.33
C ASN A 39 9.15 -13.25 -11.70
N LEU A 40 8.89 -12.40 -10.70
CA LEU A 40 9.93 -11.70 -9.95
C LEU A 40 10.76 -12.63 -9.05
N GLU A 41 10.18 -13.72 -8.56
CA GLU A 41 10.91 -14.77 -7.85
C GLU A 41 11.89 -15.48 -8.79
N THR A 42 11.45 -15.85 -9.99
CA THR A 42 12.35 -16.37 -11.02
C THR A 42 13.46 -15.36 -11.34
N TYR A 43 13.12 -14.08 -11.45
CA TYR A 43 14.11 -13.04 -11.66
C TYR A 43 15.14 -12.96 -10.53
N SER A 44 14.74 -13.16 -9.27
CA SER A 44 15.69 -13.18 -8.15
C SER A 44 16.74 -14.28 -8.28
N LEU A 45 16.41 -15.40 -8.90
CA LEU A 45 17.34 -16.51 -9.11
C LEU A 45 18.36 -16.21 -10.22
N ILE A 46 17.90 -15.62 -11.33
CA ILE A 46 18.73 -15.39 -12.54
C ILE A 46 19.32 -13.97 -12.62
N PHE A 47 19.02 -13.10 -11.66
CA PHE A 47 19.49 -11.70 -11.65
C PHE A 47 21.01 -11.61 -11.85
N PRO A 48 21.54 -10.72 -12.70
CA PRO A 48 20.88 -9.62 -13.41
C PRO A 48 20.33 -9.98 -14.81
N SER A 49 20.29 -11.26 -15.21
CA SER A 49 19.70 -11.64 -16.49
C SER A 49 18.22 -11.27 -16.54
N ARG A 50 17.76 -10.71 -17.67
CA ARG A 50 16.39 -10.19 -17.86
C ARG A 50 15.60 -11.03 -18.86
N PHE A 51 16.13 -12.18 -19.26
CA PHE A 51 15.48 -13.05 -20.25
C PHE A 51 14.13 -13.54 -19.71
N ASP A 52 13.06 -13.34 -20.49
CA ASP A 52 11.68 -13.71 -20.17
C ASP A 52 11.11 -13.11 -18.87
N ILE A 53 11.68 -12.01 -18.37
CA ILE A 53 11.18 -11.35 -17.19
C ILE A 53 10.15 -10.28 -17.53
N LEU A 54 8.96 -10.41 -16.94
CA LEU A 54 7.94 -9.37 -16.94
C LEU A 54 8.36 -8.23 -16.00
N GLN A 55 8.39 -7.00 -16.51
CA GLN A 55 8.68 -5.81 -15.71
C GLN A 55 10.05 -5.84 -14.98
N PRO A 56 11.17 -6.08 -15.70
CA PRO A 56 12.49 -6.17 -15.09
C PRO A 56 12.96 -4.86 -14.44
N GLN A 57 12.30 -3.73 -14.72
CA GLN A 57 12.52 -2.45 -14.04
C GLN A 57 12.17 -2.48 -12.55
N ARG A 58 11.38 -3.46 -12.09
CA ARG A 58 11.05 -3.68 -10.66
C ARG A 58 12.05 -4.58 -9.98
N PHE A 59 13.32 -4.30 -10.20
CA PHE A 59 14.41 -5.21 -9.84
C PHE A 59 14.80 -5.17 -8.35
N LEU A 60 14.39 -4.17 -7.58
CA LEU A 60 14.90 -4.00 -6.21
C LEU A 60 14.50 -5.17 -5.29
N LEU A 61 13.26 -5.66 -5.37
CA LEU A 61 12.84 -6.83 -4.60
C LEU A 61 13.55 -8.11 -5.05
N PRO A 62 13.64 -8.44 -6.35
CA PRO A 62 14.47 -9.54 -6.85
C PRO A 62 15.96 -9.45 -6.43
N LEU A 63 16.56 -8.27 -6.51
CA LEU A 63 17.93 -8.04 -6.05
C LEU A 63 18.08 -8.38 -4.55
N LEU A 64 17.16 -7.93 -3.71
CA LEU A 64 17.17 -8.25 -2.28
C LEU A 64 17.02 -9.76 -2.06
N GLY A 65 16.14 -10.45 -2.79
CA GLY A 65 16.00 -11.89 -2.76
C GLY A 65 17.30 -12.61 -3.11
N LYS A 66 17.98 -12.15 -4.17
CA LYS A 66 19.28 -12.69 -4.61
C LYS A 66 20.38 -12.50 -3.56
N VAL A 67 20.53 -11.28 -3.04
CA VAL A 67 21.60 -10.93 -2.10
C VAL A 67 21.40 -11.61 -0.75
N THR A 68 20.17 -11.72 -0.28
CA THR A 68 19.85 -12.32 1.03
C THR A 68 19.66 -13.83 0.96
N ASN A 69 19.50 -14.38 -0.23
CA ASN A 69 19.12 -15.79 -0.47
C ASN A 69 17.79 -16.15 0.23
N ILE A 70 16.90 -15.18 0.40
CA ILE A 70 15.58 -15.35 1.01
C ILE A 70 14.53 -15.27 -0.10
N ASN A 71 13.56 -16.19 -0.06
CA ASN A 71 12.40 -16.13 -0.95
C ASN A 71 11.69 -14.76 -0.85
N ILE A 72 11.35 -14.18 -2.01
CA ILE A 72 10.77 -12.83 -2.07
C ILE A 72 9.42 -12.72 -1.37
N GLN A 73 8.66 -13.81 -1.24
CA GLN A 73 7.43 -13.82 -0.48
C GLN A 73 7.69 -13.69 1.03
N ILE A 74 8.71 -14.36 1.54
CA ILE A 74 9.15 -14.21 2.94
C ILE A 74 9.62 -12.78 3.18
N LEU A 75 10.38 -12.20 2.23
CA LEU A 75 10.77 -10.79 2.29
C LEU A 75 9.56 -9.86 2.34
N ASN A 76 8.52 -10.13 1.56
CA ASN A 76 7.28 -9.34 1.59
C ASN A 76 6.63 -9.37 2.98
N ILE A 77 6.58 -10.53 3.64
CA ILE A 77 6.02 -10.65 5.00
C ILE A 77 6.90 -9.88 6.00
N ILE A 78 8.22 -9.95 5.86
CA ILE A 78 9.15 -9.17 6.68
C ILE A 78 8.93 -7.68 6.48
N PHE A 79 8.79 -7.20 5.24
CA PHE A 79 8.55 -5.79 4.95
C PHE A 79 7.17 -5.33 5.42
N LEU A 80 6.16 -6.19 5.34
CA LEU A 80 4.84 -5.92 5.90
C LEU A 80 4.89 -5.75 7.43
N PHE A 81 5.64 -6.62 8.11
CA PHE A 81 5.90 -6.50 9.55
C PHE A 81 6.62 -5.18 9.86
N LEU A 82 7.70 -4.87 9.14
CA LEU A 82 8.47 -3.64 9.35
C LEU A 82 7.62 -2.39 9.12
N LEU A 83 6.81 -2.36 8.05
CA LEU A 83 5.92 -1.24 7.77
C LEU A 83 4.91 -1.06 8.91
N THR A 84 4.26 -2.14 9.34
CA THR A 84 3.28 -2.13 10.44
C THR A 84 3.90 -1.60 11.74
N TYR A 85 5.08 -2.11 12.09
CA TYR A 85 5.84 -1.70 13.26
C TYR A 85 6.21 -0.21 13.22
N LEU A 86 6.74 0.25 12.08
CA LEU A 86 7.15 1.65 11.91
C LEU A 86 5.95 2.60 11.94
N VAL A 87 4.83 2.23 11.32
CA VAL A 87 3.59 3.02 11.37
C VAL A 87 3.08 3.11 12.80
N LEU A 88 3.08 1.99 13.55
CA LEU A 88 2.67 1.98 14.96
C LEU A 88 3.52 2.93 15.82
N ILE A 89 4.85 2.84 15.71
CA ILE A 89 5.75 3.73 16.47
C ILE A 89 5.58 5.18 16.06
N TYR A 90 5.44 5.43 14.76
CA TYR A 90 5.28 6.80 14.26
C TYR A 90 3.99 7.43 14.76
N THR A 91 2.87 6.72 14.68
CA THR A 91 1.57 7.24 15.08
C THR A 91 1.47 7.47 16.59
N LYS A 92 2.17 6.69 17.41
CA LYS A 92 2.28 6.92 18.87
C LYS A 92 2.91 8.26 19.26
N LYS A 93 3.53 8.97 18.33
CA LYS A 93 4.06 10.33 18.61
C LYS A 93 2.94 11.37 18.69
N ASN A 94 1.87 11.18 17.93
CA ASN A 94 0.79 12.14 17.76
C ASN A 94 -0.55 11.66 18.36
N LEU A 95 -0.71 10.35 18.51
CA LEU A 95 -1.89 9.69 19.04
C LEU A 95 -1.61 8.95 20.34
N SER A 96 -2.65 8.68 21.12
CA SER A 96 -2.54 7.76 22.25
C SER A 96 -2.11 6.37 21.77
N THR A 97 -1.50 5.58 22.65
CA THR A 97 -1.12 4.19 22.32
C THR A 97 -2.32 3.38 21.83
N PHE A 98 -3.47 3.55 22.45
CA PHE A 98 -4.69 2.84 22.08
C PHE A 98 -5.24 3.30 20.71
N SER A 99 -5.26 4.63 20.42
CA SER A 99 -5.65 5.15 19.12
C SER A 99 -4.71 4.67 18.02
N SER A 100 -3.40 4.64 18.28
CA SER A 100 -2.41 4.14 17.30
C SER A 100 -2.61 2.66 17.01
N LEU A 101 -2.91 1.86 18.01
CA LEU A 101 -3.23 0.44 17.85
C LEU A 101 -4.48 0.24 17.02
N LEU A 102 -5.57 0.97 17.32
CA LEU A 102 -6.80 0.92 16.53
C LEU A 102 -6.58 1.35 15.08
N LEU A 103 -5.78 2.41 14.85
CA LEU A 103 -5.46 2.88 13.50
C LEU A 103 -4.73 1.80 12.69
N VAL A 104 -3.68 1.20 13.25
CA VAL A 104 -2.89 0.18 12.56
C VAL A 104 -3.70 -1.10 12.36
N ALA A 105 -4.49 -1.52 13.37
CA ALA A 105 -5.41 -2.65 13.23
C ALA A 105 -6.46 -2.39 12.13
N SER A 106 -7.02 -1.18 12.06
CA SER A 106 -7.96 -0.81 10.99
C SER A 106 -7.31 -0.81 9.60
N LEU A 107 -6.07 -0.32 9.47
CA LEU A 107 -5.31 -0.41 8.22
C LEU A 107 -5.06 -1.86 7.80
N SER A 108 -4.77 -2.75 8.77
CA SER A 108 -4.51 -4.17 8.49
C SER A 108 -5.72 -4.94 7.97
N THR A 109 -6.93 -4.37 8.09
CA THR A 109 -8.17 -4.95 7.54
C THR A 109 -8.53 -4.44 6.14
N THR A 110 -7.73 -3.55 5.57
CA THR A 110 -7.92 -3.01 4.22
C THR A 110 -7.13 -3.79 3.18
N MET A 111 -7.49 -3.64 1.90
CA MET A 111 -6.76 -4.30 0.81
C MET A 111 -5.33 -3.80 0.63
N PHE A 112 -5.03 -2.57 1.02
CA PHE A 112 -3.66 -2.09 1.12
C PHE A 112 -2.73 -3.08 1.85
N PHE A 113 -3.22 -3.69 2.92
CA PHE A 113 -2.46 -4.63 3.74
C PHE A 113 -2.67 -6.08 3.29
N GLN A 114 -3.93 -6.47 3.11
CA GLN A 114 -4.31 -7.86 2.91
C GLN A 114 -3.93 -8.42 1.55
N PHE A 115 -3.74 -7.55 0.55
CA PHE A 115 -3.18 -7.94 -0.74
C PHE A 115 -1.86 -8.72 -0.57
N HIS A 116 -0.98 -8.26 0.31
CA HIS A 116 0.34 -8.88 0.51
C HIS A 116 0.32 -10.22 1.24
N LEU A 117 -0.78 -10.54 1.91
CA LEU A 117 -1.00 -11.85 2.52
C LEU A 117 -1.51 -12.88 1.50
N ASN A 118 -2.24 -12.44 0.47
CA ASN A 118 -2.85 -13.31 -0.54
C ASN A 118 -2.02 -13.42 -1.82
N PHE A 119 -1.34 -12.35 -2.22
CA PHE A 119 -0.58 -12.27 -3.48
C PHE A 119 0.90 -12.07 -3.17
N GLY A 120 1.63 -13.17 -3.08
CA GLY A 120 3.04 -13.18 -2.73
C GLY A 120 3.97 -12.64 -3.81
N GLY A 121 5.08 -12.05 -3.38
CA GLY A 121 6.19 -11.65 -4.25
C GLY A 121 6.00 -10.33 -4.99
N TYR A 122 4.91 -9.60 -4.75
CA TYR A 122 4.70 -8.29 -5.37
C TYR A 122 5.55 -7.20 -4.70
N PRO A 123 6.13 -6.26 -5.47
CA PRO A 123 7.06 -5.25 -4.94
C PRO A 123 6.37 -4.10 -4.22
N ASP A 124 5.04 -4.06 -4.22
CA ASP A 124 4.26 -2.95 -3.67
C ASP A 124 4.57 -2.68 -2.20
N ILE A 125 4.68 -3.72 -1.37
CA ILE A 125 4.96 -3.55 0.05
C ILE A 125 6.31 -2.88 0.31
N LEU A 126 7.32 -3.20 -0.50
CA LEU A 126 8.63 -2.56 -0.41
C LEU A 126 8.54 -1.08 -0.79
N SER A 127 7.76 -0.75 -1.83
CA SER A 127 7.51 0.63 -2.21
C SER A 127 6.75 1.40 -1.13
N TYR A 128 5.76 0.79 -0.48
CA TYR A 128 5.02 1.40 0.63
C TYR A 128 5.92 1.65 1.84
N LEU A 129 6.80 0.71 2.16
CA LEU A 129 7.77 0.88 3.24
C LEU A 129 8.68 2.09 2.99
N PHE A 130 9.24 2.19 1.80
CA PHE A 130 10.12 3.32 1.47
C PHE A 130 9.37 4.65 1.37
N LEU A 131 8.16 4.67 0.85
CA LEU A 131 7.32 5.87 0.86
C LEU A 131 6.98 6.33 2.28
N PHE A 132 6.67 5.38 3.17
CA PHE A 132 6.46 5.70 4.57
C PHE A 132 7.74 6.23 5.25
N LEU A 133 8.90 5.64 4.96
CA LEU A 133 10.19 6.13 5.44
C LEU A 133 10.52 7.52 4.88
N CYS A 134 10.19 7.78 3.61
CA CYS A 134 10.27 9.12 3.03
C CYS A 134 9.41 10.11 3.83
N TYR A 135 8.14 9.78 4.04
CA TYR A 135 7.20 10.62 4.77
C TYR A 135 7.62 10.86 6.23
N SER A 136 7.98 9.81 6.96
CA SER A 136 8.34 9.88 8.39
C SER A 136 9.68 10.60 8.66
N ASN A 137 10.51 10.77 7.64
CA ASN A 137 11.79 11.49 7.72
C ASN A 137 11.79 12.80 6.93
N ARG A 138 10.62 13.35 6.59
CA ARG A 138 10.48 14.52 5.72
C ARG A 138 11.22 15.77 6.21
N ASP A 139 11.48 15.87 7.51
CA ASP A 139 12.24 16.98 8.11
C ASP A 139 13.78 16.89 7.87
N LYS A 140 14.26 15.74 7.39
CA LYS A 140 15.69 15.51 7.20
C LYS A 140 16.16 16.01 5.84
N LYS A 141 17.44 16.44 5.78
CA LYS A 141 18.04 17.09 4.59
C LYS A 141 18.10 16.20 3.34
N LEU A 142 18.42 14.91 3.48
CA LEU A 142 18.70 14.00 2.35
C LEU A 142 17.91 12.71 2.41
N THR A 143 17.71 12.17 3.59
CA THR A 143 17.09 10.86 3.86
C THR A 143 15.75 10.63 3.13
N PRO A 144 14.78 11.60 3.10
CA PRO A 144 13.51 11.38 2.44
C PRO A 144 13.67 11.16 0.93
N TYR A 145 14.62 11.84 0.28
CA TYR A 145 14.82 11.72 -1.16
C TYR A 145 15.46 10.41 -1.55
N ILE A 146 16.36 9.88 -0.69
CA ILE A 146 16.92 8.53 -0.85
C ILE A 146 15.78 7.50 -0.76
N PHE A 147 14.91 7.61 0.24
CA PHE A 147 13.79 6.68 0.37
C PHE A 147 12.77 6.82 -0.77
N PHE A 148 12.50 8.03 -1.25
CA PHE A 148 11.67 8.22 -2.43
C PHE A 148 12.27 7.56 -3.68
N PHE A 149 13.57 7.71 -3.88
CA PHE A 149 14.30 7.05 -4.96
C PHE A 149 14.25 5.52 -4.84
N LEU A 150 14.46 4.96 -3.65
CA LEU A 150 14.35 3.51 -3.41
C LEU A 150 12.92 3.00 -3.65
N ALA A 151 11.91 3.79 -3.33
CA ALA A 151 10.53 3.46 -3.62
C ALA A 151 10.28 3.38 -5.14
N LEU A 152 10.84 4.31 -5.94
CA LEU A 152 10.80 4.27 -7.41
C LEU A 152 11.49 3.03 -7.97
N LEU A 153 12.66 2.64 -7.40
CA LEU A 153 13.36 1.40 -7.81
C LEU A 153 12.55 0.13 -7.49
N ALA A 154 11.73 0.18 -6.45
CA ALA A 154 10.84 -0.93 -6.13
C ALA A 154 9.64 -0.99 -7.09
N LYS A 155 9.05 0.18 -7.42
CA LYS A 155 7.87 0.24 -8.30
C LYS A 155 7.75 1.61 -8.96
N GLU A 156 7.72 1.64 -10.28
CA GLU A 156 7.66 2.87 -11.09
C GLU A 156 6.42 3.73 -10.82
N THR A 157 5.29 3.12 -10.52
CA THR A 157 4.03 3.84 -10.26
C THR A 157 4.06 4.73 -9.00
N VAL A 158 5.09 4.58 -8.17
CA VAL A 158 5.39 5.51 -7.06
C VAL A 158 5.50 6.95 -7.53
N ILE A 159 5.89 7.18 -8.79
CA ILE A 159 6.02 8.53 -9.37
C ILE A 159 4.75 9.36 -9.18
N PHE A 160 3.57 8.74 -9.18
CA PHE A 160 2.29 9.45 -9.00
C PHE A 160 2.08 9.97 -7.57
N THR A 161 2.83 9.47 -6.60
CA THR A 161 2.81 10.00 -5.23
C THR A 161 3.61 11.30 -5.10
N ILE A 162 4.36 11.70 -6.15
CA ILE A 162 5.11 12.96 -6.15
C ILE A 162 4.20 14.15 -5.85
N PHE A 163 2.97 14.12 -6.35
CA PHE A 163 2.01 15.18 -6.11
C PHE A 163 1.71 15.37 -4.62
N PHE A 164 1.60 14.29 -3.84
CA PHE A 164 1.47 14.35 -2.39
C PHE A 164 2.71 14.98 -1.74
N PHE A 165 3.89 14.45 -2.05
CA PHE A 165 5.15 14.91 -1.45
C PHE A 165 5.52 16.35 -1.85
N TYR A 166 5.14 16.77 -3.05
CA TYR A 166 5.37 18.15 -3.54
C TYR A 166 4.68 19.21 -2.68
N PHE A 167 3.50 18.90 -2.14
CA PHE A 167 2.72 19.81 -1.32
C PHE A 167 3.04 19.71 0.19
N LEU A 168 3.90 18.78 0.59
CA LEU A 168 4.44 18.78 1.95
C LEU A 168 5.49 19.91 2.09
N LYS A 169 5.28 20.77 3.09
CA LYS A 169 6.10 21.98 3.27
C LYS A 169 7.56 21.67 3.62
N GLU A 170 7.79 20.56 4.30
CA GLU A 170 9.08 20.14 4.82
C GLU A 170 10.03 19.65 3.71
N LEU A 171 9.51 19.30 2.54
CA LEU A 171 10.30 18.74 1.46
C LEU A 171 10.78 19.79 0.46
N ASN A 172 12.04 19.67 0.05
CA ASN A 172 12.59 20.44 -1.03
C ASN A 172 12.18 19.84 -2.38
N LYS A 173 11.43 20.62 -3.14
CA LYS A 173 10.84 20.22 -4.43
C LYS A 173 11.90 19.83 -5.46
N LEU A 174 12.99 20.61 -5.54
CA LEU A 174 14.07 20.34 -6.48
C LEU A 174 14.72 18.97 -6.22
N LYS A 175 15.02 18.65 -4.96
CA LYS A 175 15.59 17.34 -4.60
C LYS A 175 14.64 16.18 -4.87
N LEU A 176 13.32 16.39 -4.73
CA LEU A 176 12.32 15.40 -5.07
C LEU A 176 12.35 15.10 -6.57
N PHE A 177 12.39 16.13 -7.42
CA PHE A 177 12.56 15.94 -8.87
C PHE A 177 13.91 15.32 -9.22
N THR A 178 14.99 15.68 -8.53
CA THR A 178 16.31 15.06 -8.74
C THR A 178 16.24 13.53 -8.53
N SER A 179 15.48 13.05 -7.55
CA SER A 179 15.29 11.60 -7.33
C SER A 179 14.61 10.93 -8.53
N ILE A 180 13.66 11.61 -9.18
CA ILE A 180 13.00 11.08 -10.39
C ILE A 180 13.98 11.09 -11.57
N PHE A 181 14.70 12.19 -11.79
CA PHE A 181 15.69 12.26 -12.87
C PHE A 181 16.79 11.21 -12.72
N ALA A 182 17.24 10.93 -11.50
CA ALA A 182 18.20 9.87 -11.23
C ALA A 182 17.62 8.47 -11.49
N TYR A 183 16.31 8.28 -11.33
CA TYR A 183 15.63 7.02 -11.59
C TYR A 183 15.47 6.73 -13.09
N ILE A 184 15.21 7.74 -13.93
CA ILE A 184 14.93 7.56 -15.37
C ILE A 184 15.98 6.72 -16.11
N PRO A 185 17.30 6.99 -16.03
CA PRO A 185 18.30 6.18 -16.71
C PRO A 185 18.30 4.71 -16.25
N ILE A 186 18.09 4.47 -14.96
CA ILE A 186 18.01 3.11 -14.41
C ILE A 186 16.77 2.40 -14.92
N TYR A 187 15.62 3.08 -14.92
CA TYR A 187 14.39 2.56 -15.49
C TYR A 187 14.57 2.18 -16.97
N LEU A 188 15.12 3.09 -17.78
CA LEU A 188 15.36 2.84 -19.19
C LEU A 188 16.31 1.65 -19.40
N TYR A 189 17.39 1.56 -18.62
CA TYR A 189 18.32 0.44 -18.71
C TYR A 189 17.67 -0.91 -18.41
N PHE A 190 16.82 -1.01 -17.37
CA PHE A 190 16.16 -2.25 -17.01
C PHE A 190 14.89 -2.53 -17.83
N SER A 191 14.23 -1.52 -18.40
CA SER A 191 13.01 -1.68 -19.20
C SER A 191 13.27 -2.12 -20.65
N THR A 192 14.51 -2.11 -21.12
CA THR A 192 14.86 -2.60 -22.45
C THR A 192 14.76 -4.12 -22.51
N GLY A 193 13.67 -4.65 -23.06
CA GLY A 193 13.39 -6.08 -23.17
C GLY A 193 11.93 -6.37 -23.52
N VAL A 194 11.56 -7.62 -23.64
CA VAL A 194 10.37 -8.18 -24.29
C VAL A 194 9.02 -7.61 -23.79
N TYR A 195 8.94 -7.03 -22.61
CA TYR A 195 7.72 -6.43 -22.06
C TYR A 195 8.00 -5.00 -21.55
N SER A 196 8.57 -4.21 -22.45
CA SER A 196 8.89 -2.80 -22.24
C SER A 196 7.63 -1.91 -22.13
N LEU A 197 7.86 -0.62 -22.07
CA LEU A 197 6.86 0.44 -22.19
C LEU A 197 5.77 0.14 -23.25
N ASP A 198 6.11 -0.55 -24.32
CA ASP A 198 5.20 -0.89 -25.40
C ASP A 198 3.97 -1.69 -24.93
N TYR A 199 4.11 -2.56 -23.95
CA TYR A 199 2.95 -3.29 -23.39
C TYR A 199 1.89 -2.35 -22.82
N TYR A 200 2.32 -1.26 -22.19
CA TYR A 200 1.41 -0.27 -21.62
C TYR A 200 1.02 0.81 -22.63
N LEU A 201 1.94 1.18 -23.51
CA LEU A 201 1.75 2.28 -24.46
C LEU A 201 1.03 1.85 -25.73
N ASN A 202 1.27 0.65 -26.24
CA ASN A 202 0.60 0.18 -27.47
C ASN A 202 -0.94 0.24 -27.38
N PRO A 203 -1.59 -0.20 -26.28
CA PRO A 203 -3.02 0.01 -26.13
C PRO A 203 -3.40 1.49 -26.08
N LEU A 204 -2.56 2.35 -25.50
CA LEU A 204 -2.83 3.78 -25.36
C LEU A 204 -2.67 4.55 -26.68
N TYR A 205 -1.81 4.09 -27.59
CA TYR A 205 -1.68 4.70 -28.94
C TYR A 205 -2.94 4.53 -29.78
N SER A 206 -3.61 3.37 -29.64
CA SER A 206 -4.88 3.11 -30.31
C SER A 206 -6.07 3.70 -29.58
N ASP A 207 -6.01 3.78 -28.26
CA ASP A 207 -7.09 4.20 -27.38
C ASP A 207 -6.54 4.69 -26.02
N PHE A 208 -6.45 6.01 -25.86
CA PHE A 208 -5.97 6.63 -24.62
C PHE A 208 -6.75 6.19 -23.36
N PHE A 209 -8.02 5.85 -23.52
CA PHE A 209 -8.87 5.39 -22.42
C PHE A 209 -8.94 3.87 -22.28
N TYR A 210 -8.09 3.10 -22.97
CA TYR A 210 -8.15 1.63 -22.99
C TYR A 210 -8.22 1.04 -21.58
N TRP A 211 -7.24 1.34 -20.73
CA TRP A 211 -7.18 0.79 -19.37
C TRP A 211 -8.34 1.28 -18.50
N PHE A 212 -8.71 2.55 -18.64
CA PHE A 212 -9.85 3.12 -17.94
C PHE A 212 -11.15 2.39 -18.31
N ARG A 213 -11.40 2.17 -19.60
CA ARG A 213 -12.60 1.45 -20.06
C ARG A 213 -12.63 -0.01 -19.63
N LYS A 214 -11.49 -0.66 -19.48
CA LYS A 214 -11.40 -2.04 -18.98
C LYS A 214 -11.76 -2.15 -17.50
N SER A 215 -11.52 -1.12 -16.71
CA SER A 215 -11.71 -1.14 -15.26
C SER A 215 -12.88 -0.27 -14.76
N TYR A 216 -13.51 0.53 -15.63
CA TYR A 216 -14.46 1.57 -15.19
C TYR A 216 -15.65 0.99 -14.39
N GLU A 217 -16.16 -0.18 -14.75
CA GLU A 217 -17.29 -0.81 -14.08
C GLU A 217 -17.01 -1.13 -12.61
N HIS A 218 -15.75 -1.41 -12.27
CA HIS A 218 -15.35 -1.80 -10.92
C HIS A 218 -14.42 -0.78 -10.23
N ILE A 219 -14.16 0.36 -10.87
CA ILE A 219 -13.26 1.39 -10.34
C ILE A 219 -13.64 1.80 -8.92
N TYR A 220 -14.93 2.04 -8.66
CA TYR A 220 -15.43 2.43 -7.34
C TYR A 220 -15.21 1.36 -6.28
N ILE A 221 -15.30 0.07 -6.66
CA ILE A 221 -15.01 -1.05 -5.77
C ILE A 221 -13.51 -1.10 -5.44
N GLY A 222 -12.64 -0.91 -6.44
CA GLY A 222 -11.20 -0.84 -6.25
C GLY A 222 -10.80 0.32 -5.33
N TYR A 223 -11.37 1.50 -5.54
CA TYR A 223 -11.19 2.65 -4.65
C TYR A 223 -11.63 2.35 -3.24
N PHE A 224 -12.87 1.88 -3.07
CA PHE A 224 -13.39 1.57 -1.75
C PHE A 224 -12.54 0.52 -1.05
N SER A 225 -12.26 -0.61 -1.69
CA SER A 225 -11.56 -1.74 -1.09
C SER A 225 -10.14 -1.40 -0.63
N SER A 226 -9.45 -0.51 -1.33
CA SER A 226 -8.06 -0.14 -1.02
C SER A 226 -7.88 0.30 0.44
N ILE A 227 -8.73 1.17 0.93
CA ILE A 227 -8.69 1.74 2.29
C ILE A 227 -10.05 1.72 3.01
N LYS A 228 -11.08 1.14 2.39
CA LYS A 228 -12.42 0.92 2.92
C LYS A 228 -13.03 2.17 3.59
N PHE A 229 -13.50 2.03 4.82
CA PHE A 229 -14.19 3.11 5.54
C PHE A 229 -13.30 4.30 5.95
N PHE A 230 -11.99 4.24 5.74
CA PHE A 230 -11.17 5.45 5.83
C PHE A 230 -11.55 6.51 4.82
N TRP A 231 -12.18 6.13 3.68
CA TRP A 231 -12.74 7.09 2.73
C TRP A 231 -13.75 8.03 3.37
N ALA A 232 -14.58 7.54 4.29
CA ALA A 232 -15.53 8.40 5.01
C ALA A 232 -14.83 9.53 5.79
N THR A 233 -13.67 9.21 6.42
CA THR A 233 -12.85 10.21 7.11
C THR A 233 -12.25 11.23 6.15
N ILE A 234 -11.72 10.76 5.02
CA ILE A 234 -11.14 11.62 3.98
C ILE A 234 -12.22 12.55 3.42
N LEU A 235 -13.36 12.00 3.01
CA LEU A 235 -14.47 12.77 2.45
C LEU A 235 -15.03 13.78 3.47
N TYR A 236 -15.19 13.38 4.73
CA TYR A 236 -15.63 14.29 5.79
C TYR A 236 -14.72 15.52 5.88
N LEU A 237 -13.39 15.32 5.88
CA LEU A 237 -12.44 16.42 5.95
C LEU A 237 -12.45 17.29 4.71
N LEU A 238 -12.55 16.70 3.52
CA LEU A 238 -12.57 17.44 2.27
C LEU A 238 -13.84 18.23 2.06
N VAL A 239 -14.98 17.73 2.52
CA VAL A 239 -16.28 18.40 2.35
C VAL A 239 -16.53 19.43 3.45
N PHE A 240 -16.28 19.08 4.71
CA PHE A 240 -16.73 19.90 5.85
C PHE A 240 -15.60 20.69 6.54
N ARG A 241 -14.33 20.35 6.28
CA ARG A 241 -13.19 20.97 6.95
C ARG A 241 -12.02 21.30 6.03
N LEU A 242 -12.31 21.53 4.74
CA LEU A 242 -11.26 21.80 3.75
C LEU A 242 -10.44 23.04 4.15
N ASN A 243 -9.15 22.86 4.22
CA ASN A 243 -8.17 23.93 4.42
C ASN A 243 -6.86 23.63 3.66
N LYS A 244 -5.92 24.55 3.67
CA LYS A 244 -4.64 24.41 2.96
C LYS A 244 -3.83 23.19 3.38
N GLN A 245 -4.02 22.67 4.60
CA GLN A 245 -3.31 21.47 5.07
C GLN A 245 -3.83 20.19 4.40
N HIS A 246 -5.01 20.19 3.80
CA HIS A 246 -5.58 19.03 3.10
C HIS A 246 -5.16 18.94 1.62
N ILE A 247 -4.50 19.97 1.09
CA ILE A 247 -4.03 20.00 -0.31
C ILE A 247 -3.21 18.74 -0.68
N PRO A 248 -2.24 18.26 0.14
CA PRO A 248 -1.49 17.05 -0.19
C PRO A 248 -2.40 15.82 -0.43
N ILE A 249 -3.50 15.69 0.32
CA ILE A 249 -4.45 14.57 0.18
C ILE A 249 -5.18 14.63 -1.16
N ILE A 250 -5.65 15.83 -1.56
CA ILE A 250 -6.32 16.03 -2.85
C ILE A 250 -5.38 15.60 -3.98
N PHE A 251 -4.13 16.03 -3.92
CA PHE A 251 -3.14 15.68 -4.93
C PHE A 251 -2.70 14.21 -4.87
N LEU A 252 -2.78 13.54 -3.71
CA LEU A 252 -2.60 12.11 -3.62
C LEU A 252 -3.74 11.37 -4.32
N ILE A 253 -4.99 11.78 -4.11
CA ILE A 253 -6.16 11.22 -4.80
C ILE A 253 -6.01 11.40 -6.31
N LEU A 254 -5.68 12.60 -6.77
CA LEU A 254 -5.48 12.88 -8.20
C LEU A 254 -4.33 12.03 -8.77
N GLY A 255 -3.19 11.97 -8.10
CA GLY A 255 -2.04 11.18 -8.54
C GLY A 255 -2.37 9.68 -8.64
N THR A 256 -3.02 9.12 -7.61
CA THR A 256 -3.45 7.71 -7.66
C THR A 256 -4.48 7.44 -8.75
N SER A 257 -5.36 8.42 -9.06
CA SER A 257 -6.34 8.32 -10.13
C SER A 257 -5.71 8.33 -11.52
N LEU A 258 -4.63 9.09 -11.73
CA LEU A 258 -3.91 9.13 -13.00
C LEU A 258 -3.34 7.77 -13.39
N GLN A 259 -3.07 6.90 -12.44
CA GLN A 259 -2.58 5.54 -12.71
C GLN A 259 -3.58 4.67 -13.48
N PHE A 260 -4.87 5.00 -13.46
CA PHE A 260 -5.89 4.24 -14.21
C PHE A 260 -5.76 4.34 -15.72
N PHE A 261 -5.09 5.37 -16.20
CA PHE A 261 -4.74 5.48 -17.63
C PHE A 261 -3.59 4.55 -18.03
N LEU A 262 -2.82 4.04 -17.06
CA LEU A 262 -1.67 3.17 -17.30
C LEU A 262 -1.91 1.71 -16.93
N GLY A 263 -3.02 1.39 -16.28
CA GLY A 263 -3.35 0.01 -15.92
C GLY A 263 -4.67 -0.10 -15.17
N GLY A 264 -5.30 -1.26 -15.24
CA GLY A 264 -6.62 -1.51 -14.66
C GLY A 264 -6.62 -1.97 -13.20
N ASP A 265 -5.45 -2.09 -12.55
CA ASP A 265 -5.33 -2.57 -11.16
C ASP A 265 -5.65 -1.45 -10.15
N THR A 266 -6.93 -1.09 -10.08
CA THR A 266 -7.40 0.06 -9.32
C THR A 266 -7.15 -0.07 -7.82
N THR A 267 -7.30 -1.27 -7.27
CA THR A 267 -7.12 -1.52 -5.83
C THR A 267 -5.68 -1.25 -5.38
N ARG A 268 -4.69 -1.69 -6.16
CA ARG A 268 -3.28 -1.46 -5.84
C ARG A 268 -2.86 0.00 -6.03
N PHE A 269 -3.37 0.64 -7.09
CA PHE A 269 -3.05 2.05 -7.36
C PHE A 269 -3.57 2.96 -6.26
N THR A 270 -4.79 2.73 -5.81
CA THR A 270 -5.39 3.53 -4.73
C THR A 270 -4.86 3.17 -3.34
N SER A 271 -4.17 2.04 -3.19
CA SER A 271 -3.56 1.66 -1.91
C SER A 271 -2.49 2.64 -1.41
N PHE A 272 -1.89 3.46 -2.29
CA PHE A 272 -1.01 4.57 -1.88
C PHE A 272 -1.71 5.59 -0.96
N MET A 273 -3.04 5.58 -0.93
CA MET A 273 -3.85 6.42 -0.02
C MET A 273 -3.59 6.14 1.47
N PHE A 274 -2.91 5.03 1.83
CA PHE A 274 -2.47 4.80 3.21
C PHE A 274 -1.63 5.96 3.77
N LEU A 275 -0.81 6.61 2.92
CA LEU A 275 -0.06 7.82 3.31
C LEU A 275 -1.00 8.96 3.69
N GLY A 276 -2.06 9.15 2.90
CA GLY A 276 -3.08 10.15 3.19
C GLY A 276 -3.80 9.90 4.51
N ILE A 277 -4.06 8.62 4.84
CA ILE A 277 -4.64 8.23 6.13
C ILE A 277 -3.71 8.62 7.28
N ILE A 278 -2.43 8.22 7.21
CA ILE A 278 -1.45 8.56 8.25
C ILE A 278 -1.33 10.08 8.42
N TYR A 279 -1.27 10.80 7.30
CA TYR A 279 -1.19 12.26 7.31
C TYR A 279 -2.44 12.90 7.93
N ILE A 280 -3.65 12.42 7.60
CA ILE A 280 -4.90 12.92 8.19
C ILE A 280 -4.91 12.76 9.70
N PHE A 281 -4.56 11.59 10.20
CA PHE A 281 -4.56 11.33 11.64
C PHE A 281 -3.42 12.05 12.37
N GLU A 282 -2.43 12.56 11.64
CA GLU A 282 -1.40 13.46 12.20
C GLU A 282 -1.90 14.90 12.33
N ILE A 283 -2.61 15.43 11.33
CA ILE A 283 -2.98 16.84 11.29
C ILE A 283 -4.38 17.14 11.86
N ALA A 284 -5.31 16.21 11.75
CA ALA A 284 -6.70 16.42 12.16
C ALA A 284 -6.91 16.04 13.64
N LYS A 285 -7.48 16.96 14.41
CA LYS A 285 -7.89 16.72 15.79
C LYS A 285 -9.33 16.23 15.81
N PHE A 286 -9.51 14.92 15.93
CA PHE A 286 -10.84 14.29 16.08
C PHE A 286 -11.25 14.26 17.56
N LYS A 287 -12.45 14.75 17.88
CA LYS A 287 -12.96 14.82 19.26
C LYS A 287 -13.04 13.41 19.92
N ASN A 288 -13.50 12.41 19.16
CA ASN A 288 -13.71 11.05 19.65
C ASN A 288 -12.95 10.04 18.77
N ILE A 289 -11.63 10.21 18.65
CA ILE A 289 -10.78 9.44 17.73
C ILE A 289 -10.87 7.92 17.96
N ASN A 290 -10.93 7.48 19.23
CA ASN A 290 -11.01 6.06 19.54
C ASN A 290 -12.32 5.43 19.04
N PHE A 291 -13.44 6.12 19.24
CA PHE A 291 -14.72 5.65 18.73
C PHE A 291 -14.74 5.61 17.19
N LEU A 292 -14.22 6.66 16.56
CA LEU A 292 -14.10 6.70 15.08
C LEU A 292 -13.28 5.52 14.55
N LEU A 293 -12.10 5.29 15.12
CA LEU A 293 -11.21 4.20 14.68
C LEU A 293 -11.80 2.82 14.99
N PHE A 294 -12.46 2.66 16.13
CA PHE A 294 -13.18 1.43 16.46
C PHE A 294 -14.30 1.15 15.44
N LEU A 295 -15.08 2.17 15.11
CA LEU A 295 -16.15 2.06 14.10
C LEU A 295 -15.59 1.70 12.72
N ILE A 296 -14.49 2.35 12.29
CA ILE A 296 -13.81 2.02 11.03
C ILE A 296 -13.32 0.58 11.05
N LEU A 297 -12.67 0.14 12.14
CA LEU A 297 -12.20 -1.24 12.30
C LEU A 297 -13.36 -2.23 12.15
N PHE A 298 -14.43 -2.02 12.90
CA PHE A 298 -15.62 -2.87 12.86
C PHE A 298 -16.22 -2.95 11.46
N LEU A 299 -16.47 -1.80 10.83
CA LEU A 299 -17.03 -1.74 9.48
C LEU A 299 -16.09 -2.36 8.43
N ASN A 300 -14.78 -2.19 8.57
CA ASN A 300 -13.80 -2.83 7.68
C ASN A 300 -13.81 -4.36 7.83
N ILE A 301 -14.03 -4.89 9.04
CA ILE A 301 -14.09 -6.34 9.30
C ILE A 301 -15.31 -6.96 8.63
N ILE A 302 -16.49 -6.34 8.79
CA ILE A 302 -17.74 -6.91 8.27
C ILE A 302 -17.92 -6.72 6.75
N THR A 303 -17.15 -5.81 6.14
CA THR A 303 -17.27 -5.52 4.71
C THR A 303 -16.46 -6.51 3.88
N PRO A 304 -17.03 -7.08 2.81
CA PRO A 304 -16.34 -7.98 1.91
C PRO A 304 -15.04 -7.40 1.37
N LYS A 305 -14.12 -8.26 1.00
CA LYS A 305 -12.81 -7.91 0.44
C LYS A 305 -12.82 -8.16 -1.05
N TYR A 306 -12.87 -7.07 -1.79
CA TYR A 306 -12.81 -7.10 -3.24
C TYR A 306 -11.44 -6.64 -3.72
N TYR A 307 -10.98 -7.29 -4.78
CA TYR A 307 -9.81 -6.89 -5.52
C TYR A 307 -10.14 -6.71 -6.99
N VAL A 308 -9.70 -5.62 -7.58
CA VAL A 308 -9.89 -5.33 -9.00
C VAL A 308 -8.55 -5.47 -9.70
N PHE A 309 -8.44 -6.50 -10.52
CA PHE A 309 -7.24 -6.82 -11.30
C PHE A 309 -7.05 -5.92 -12.53
N ALA A 310 -5.92 -6.13 -13.21
CA ALA A 310 -5.43 -5.31 -14.31
C ALA A 310 -6.42 -5.13 -15.48
N TYR A 311 -7.30 -6.06 -15.71
CA TYR A 311 -8.32 -5.96 -16.77
C TYR A 311 -9.71 -5.59 -16.24
N GLY A 312 -9.78 -5.03 -15.03
CA GLY A 312 -11.05 -4.69 -14.40
C GLY A 312 -11.80 -5.91 -13.83
N GLU A 313 -11.18 -7.08 -13.85
CA GLU A 313 -11.78 -8.29 -13.26
C GLU A 313 -11.94 -8.13 -11.75
N LEU A 314 -13.17 -8.33 -11.30
CA LEU A 314 -13.49 -8.30 -9.87
C LEU A 314 -13.28 -9.68 -9.28
N THR A 315 -12.42 -9.77 -8.29
CA THR A 315 -12.21 -11.00 -7.51
C THR A 315 -12.60 -10.76 -6.05
N VAL A 316 -13.41 -11.66 -5.52
CA VAL A 316 -13.68 -11.72 -4.08
C VAL A 316 -12.57 -12.53 -3.44
N ILE A 317 -11.73 -11.87 -2.64
CA ILE A 317 -10.58 -12.54 -2.00
C ILE A 317 -11.01 -13.44 -0.86
N ASN A 318 -12.12 -13.13 -0.22
CA ASN A 318 -12.74 -13.98 0.79
C ASN A 318 -14.26 -13.84 0.75
N GLU A 319 -14.93 -14.84 0.24
CA GLU A 319 -16.40 -14.96 0.33
C GLU A 319 -16.88 -15.14 1.77
N THR A 320 -15.98 -15.53 2.66
CA THR A 320 -16.31 -15.95 4.02
C THR A 320 -15.62 -15.07 5.07
N MET A 321 -15.81 -13.78 5.02
CA MET A 321 -15.92 -13.12 6.30
C MET A 321 -17.25 -13.53 6.89
N ILE A 322 -17.21 -13.82 8.23
CA ILE A 322 -18.41 -14.05 9.03
C ILE A 322 -19.60 -13.40 8.32
N SER A 323 -20.28 -14.18 7.49
CA SER A 323 -21.49 -13.70 6.89
C SER A 323 -22.46 -13.43 8.04
N PHE A 324 -23.42 -12.55 7.88
CA PHE A 324 -24.50 -12.46 8.86
C PHE A 324 -25.09 -13.85 9.18
N PHE A 325 -24.98 -14.77 8.24
CA PHE A 325 -25.38 -16.15 8.36
C PHE A 325 -24.50 -16.95 9.33
N ASP A 326 -23.18 -16.70 9.36
CA ASP A 326 -22.27 -17.36 10.30
C ASP A 326 -22.46 -16.82 11.72
N ILE A 327 -22.72 -15.51 11.88
CA ILE A 327 -23.09 -14.92 13.17
C ILE A 327 -24.42 -15.49 13.66
N TYR A 328 -25.40 -15.63 12.76
CA TYR A 328 -26.68 -16.23 13.07
C TYR A 328 -26.52 -17.69 13.49
N ASN A 329 -25.74 -18.48 12.77
CA ASN A 329 -25.47 -19.89 13.10
C ASN A 329 -24.68 -20.03 14.43
N ILE A 330 -23.69 -19.16 14.68
CA ILE A 330 -22.97 -19.14 15.98
C ILE A 330 -23.91 -18.77 17.11
N LEU A 331 -24.78 -17.77 16.92
CA LEU A 331 -25.77 -17.39 17.91
C LEU A 331 -26.80 -18.50 18.14
N GLN A 332 -27.25 -19.18 17.10
CA GLN A 332 -28.14 -20.35 17.21
C GLN A 332 -27.46 -21.54 17.95
N MET A 333 -26.18 -21.80 17.69
CA MET A 333 -25.43 -22.81 18.41
C MET A 333 -25.27 -22.46 19.90
N LEU A 334 -25.09 -21.18 20.22
CA LEU A 334 -24.98 -20.72 21.62
C LEU A 334 -26.33 -20.70 22.36
N ILE A 335 -27.44 -20.55 21.64
CA ILE A 335 -28.79 -20.56 22.24
C ILE A 335 -29.29 -22.00 22.43
N ASN A 336 -28.83 -22.95 21.60
CA ASN A 336 -29.23 -24.34 21.64
C ASN A 336 -28.27 -25.26 22.45
N SER A 337 -27.18 -24.65 22.99
CA SER A 337 -26.28 -25.31 23.95
C SER A 337 -26.67 -24.94 25.39
#